data_4c4db68899e88f5f42b6c3818457f7f0
#
_entry.id   4c4db68899e88f5f42b6c3818457f7f0
#
_cell.length_a   1.000
_cell.length_b   1.000
_cell.length_c   1.000
_cell.angle_alpha   90.00
_cell.angle_beta   90.00
_cell.angle_gamma   90.00
#
_symmetry.space_group_name_H-M   'P 1'
#
loop_
_entity.id
_entity.type
_entity.pdbx_description
1 polymer ?
#
loop_
_entity_poly.entity_id
_entity_poly.type
_entity_poly.pdbx_seq_one_letter_code
_entity_poly.pdbx_strand_id
1 'polypeptide(L)'
;MHLMIRPIMPYDIPKLTENPFVLISGFVLVITAVLIAVVLSRYAAEAYKGNRKKATLFFAGITAFVTLMLFCFFGCAATAVKGCIFCLLLLFSSYEDIRVRECEDYVHLMIVIAAFIGTDMAALPNMILSALLVGGIMLMTTVITKSQIGGADIKLSAACAFMLGTVQGFAGLMLGLIAAIIVNIIKNRKKKTEGFPLIPYLAVGFMAAYFM
;
A
#
# COMPACT_ATOMS: atom_id res chain seq x y z
N MET A 1 -11.21 21.78 8.07
CA MET A 1 -12.08 20.69 8.59
C MET A 1 -12.89 20.15 7.45
N HIS A 2 -12.83 18.88 7.15
CA HIS A 2 -13.35 18.09 6.02
C HIS A 2 -12.43 17.99 4.78
N LEU A 3 -11.34 17.23 4.92
CA LEU A 3 -10.84 16.41 3.82
C LEU A 3 -11.20 14.95 4.14
N MET A 4 -12.49 14.70 4.30
CA MET A 4 -13.03 13.36 4.08
C MET A 4 -13.01 13.16 2.56
N ILE A 5 -12.06 12.36 2.08
CA ILE A 5 -12.21 11.65 0.82
C ILE A 5 -13.51 10.85 1.00
N ARG A 6 -14.63 11.36 0.48
CA ARG A 6 -15.90 10.63 0.55
C ARG A 6 -15.76 9.46 -0.42
N PRO A 7 -15.77 8.21 0.07
CA PRO A 7 -15.95 7.09 -0.84
C PRO A 7 -17.25 7.32 -1.61
N ILE A 8 -17.26 7.00 -2.90
CA ILE A 8 -18.49 7.03 -3.69
C ILE A 8 -19.45 6.06 -3.02
N MET A 9 -20.62 6.57 -2.59
CA MET A 9 -21.62 5.69 -1.99
C MET A 9 -22.08 4.66 -3.04
N PRO A 10 -22.40 3.42 -2.65
CA PRO A 10 -22.80 2.36 -3.59
C PRO A 10 -23.93 2.74 -4.55
N TYR A 11 -24.77 3.70 -4.19
CA TYR A 11 -25.85 4.21 -5.05
C TYR A 11 -25.37 5.16 -6.16
N ASP A 12 -24.11 5.61 -6.14
CA ASP A 12 -23.52 6.42 -7.21
C ASP A 12 -22.93 5.56 -8.36
N ILE A 13 -22.88 4.23 -8.18
CA ILE A 13 -22.44 3.31 -9.23
C ILE A 13 -23.24 3.46 -10.54
N PRO A 14 -24.59 3.63 -10.52
CA PRO A 14 -25.34 3.89 -11.74
C PRO A 14 -24.84 5.12 -12.50
N LYS A 15 -24.47 6.20 -11.81
CA LYS A 15 -23.93 7.43 -12.43
C LYS A 15 -22.58 7.21 -13.11
N LEU A 16 -21.77 6.27 -12.59
CA LEU A 16 -20.51 5.87 -13.23
C LEU A 16 -20.74 5.13 -14.55
N THR A 17 -21.85 4.37 -14.66
CA THR A 17 -22.17 3.59 -15.86
C THR A 17 -22.96 4.39 -16.91
N GLU A 18 -23.64 5.47 -16.54
CA GLU A 18 -24.40 6.32 -17.46
C GLU A 18 -23.50 7.12 -18.41
N ASN A 19 -22.26 7.42 -18.01
CA ASN A 19 -21.34 8.19 -18.83
C ASN A 19 -20.26 7.29 -19.45
N PRO A 20 -20.32 7.03 -20.78
CA PRO A 20 -19.36 6.14 -21.46
C PRO A 20 -17.91 6.63 -21.35
N PHE A 21 -17.67 7.93 -21.23
CA PHE A 21 -16.32 8.48 -21.03
C PHE A 21 -15.72 8.06 -19.68
N VAL A 22 -16.53 7.95 -18.64
CA VAL A 22 -16.08 7.50 -17.30
C VAL A 22 -15.69 6.03 -17.36
N LEU A 23 -16.47 5.19 -18.03
CA LEU A 23 -16.14 3.77 -18.23
C LEU A 23 -14.84 3.60 -19.02
N ILE A 24 -14.70 4.33 -20.13
CA ILE A 24 -13.49 4.26 -20.96
C ILE A 24 -12.25 4.69 -20.14
N SER A 25 -12.34 5.78 -19.37
CA SER A 25 -11.23 6.24 -18.53
C SER A 25 -10.88 5.24 -17.43
N GLY A 26 -11.87 4.56 -16.84
CA GLY A 26 -11.65 3.46 -15.90
C GLY A 26 -10.92 2.27 -16.55
N PHE A 27 -11.33 1.88 -17.74
CA PHE A 27 -10.65 0.83 -18.50
C PHE A 27 -9.20 1.19 -18.81
N VAL A 28 -8.95 2.42 -19.25
CA VAL A 28 -7.60 2.94 -19.51
C VAL A 28 -6.77 2.91 -18.23
N LEU A 29 -7.33 3.31 -17.09
CA LEU A 29 -6.64 3.28 -15.80
C LEU A 29 -6.23 1.85 -15.42
N VAL A 30 -7.13 0.87 -15.55
CA VAL A 30 -6.83 -0.54 -15.24
C VAL A 30 -5.76 -1.09 -16.18
N ILE A 31 -5.87 -0.85 -17.47
CA ILE A 31 -4.90 -1.34 -18.45
C ILE A 31 -3.52 -0.73 -18.19
N THR A 32 -3.43 0.57 -17.99
CA THR A 32 -2.14 1.24 -17.71
C THR A 32 -1.53 0.76 -16.40
N ALA A 33 -2.30 0.62 -15.33
CA ALA A 33 -1.83 0.09 -14.05
C ALA A 33 -1.30 -1.35 -14.18
N VAL A 34 -2.00 -2.21 -14.92
CA VAL A 34 -1.57 -3.61 -15.17
C VAL A 34 -0.31 -3.65 -16.02
N LEU A 35 -0.20 -2.82 -17.05
CA LEU A 35 1.02 -2.73 -17.87
C LEU A 35 2.24 -2.33 -17.03
N ILE A 36 2.09 -1.32 -16.17
CA ILE A 36 3.15 -0.90 -15.23
C ILE A 36 3.47 -2.05 -14.26
N ALA A 37 2.47 -2.75 -13.73
CA ALA A 37 2.66 -3.90 -12.85
C ALA A 37 3.46 -5.02 -13.53
N VAL A 38 3.19 -5.30 -14.80
CA VAL A 38 3.93 -6.30 -15.59
C VAL A 38 5.39 -5.90 -15.77
N VAL A 39 5.67 -4.63 -16.12
CA VAL A 39 7.03 -4.13 -16.25
C VAL A 39 7.76 -4.20 -14.90
N LEU A 40 7.14 -3.70 -13.83
CA LEU A 40 7.70 -3.68 -12.49
C LEU A 40 7.97 -5.11 -11.97
N SER A 41 7.06 -6.05 -12.23
CA SER A 41 7.22 -7.45 -11.83
C SER A 41 8.38 -8.15 -12.54
N ARG A 42 8.62 -7.81 -13.81
CA ARG A 42 9.76 -8.34 -14.58
C ARG A 42 11.07 -7.81 -14.02
N TYR A 43 11.13 -6.49 -13.78
CA TYR A 43 12.28 -5.85 -13.14
C TYR A 43 12.57 -6.48 -11.78
N ALA A 44 11.58 -6.59 -10.89
CA ALA A 44 11.73 -7.19 -9.58
C ALA A 44 12.16 -8.67 -9.66
N ALA A 45 11.61 -9.44 -10.60
CA ALA A 45 11.99 -10.84 -10.77
C ALA A 45 13.42 -11.02 -11.28
N GLU A 46 13.93 -10.09 -12.10
CA GLU A 46 15.32 -10.06 -12.54
C GLU A 46 16.26 -9.66 -11.41
N ALA A 47 15.96 -8.54 -10.74
CA ALA A 47 16.77 -8.00 -9.65
C ALA A 47 16.93 -9.00 -8.49
N TYR A 48 15.82 -9.66 -8.09
CA TYR A 48 15.80 -10.57 -6.94
C TYR A 48 15.76 -12.05 -7.29
N LYS A 49 16.19 -12.43 -8.50
CA LYS A 49 16.33 -13.83 -8.99
C LYS A 49 15.05 -14.66 -8.78
N GLY A 50 13.89 -14.04 -9.04
CA GLY A 50 12.59 -14.66 -8.86
C GLY A 50 12.07 -15.35 -10.13
N ASN A 51 10.98 -16.11 -9.99
CA ASN A 51 10.28 -16.68 -11.13
C ASN A 51 9.42 -15.60 -11.82
N ARG A 52 9.84 -15.16 -13.02
CA ARG A 52 9.17 -14.10 -13.79
C ARG A 52 7.67 -14.36 -13.99
N LYS A 53 7.27 -15.60 -14.37
CA LYS A 53 5.86 -15.91 -14.65
C LYS A 53 4.99 -15.78 -13.41
N LYS A 54 5.47 -16.31 -12.26
CA LYS A 54 4.73 -16.22 -11.00
C LYS A 54 4.65 -14.77 -10.47
N ALA A 55 5.75 -14.03 -10.54
CA ALA A 55 5.78 -12.63 -10.14
C ALA A 55 4.81 -11.80 -11.00
N THR A 56 4.87 -11.94 -12.33
CA THR A 56 3.99 -11.21 -13.25
C THR A 56 2.51 -11.51 -13.01
N LEU A 57 2.14 -12.78 -12.83
CA LEU A 57 0.76 -13.16 -12.57
C LEU A 57 0.26 -12.58 -11.25
N PHE A 58 1.10 -12.61 -10.20
CA PHE A 58 0.76 -12.08 -8.88
C PHE A 58 0.59 -10.55 -8.92
N PHE A 59 1.56 -9.82 -9.49
CA PHE A 59 1.48 -8.36 -9.60
C PHE A 59 0.29 -7.93 -10.45
N ALA A 60 0.13 -8.50 -11.65
CA ALA A 60 -0.96 -8.13 -12.55
C ALA A 60 -2.34 -8.44 -11.94
N GLY A 61 -2.50 -9.59 -11.30
CA GLY A 61 -3.77 -9.99 -10.68
C GLY A 61 -4.16 -9.08 -9.52
N ILE A 62 -3.24 -8.80 -8.59
CA ILE A 62 -3.54 -7.91 -7.45
C ILE A 62 -3.77 -6.48 -7.93
N THR A 63 -2.91 -5.98 -8.84
CA THR A 63 -3.08 -4.61 -9.36
C THR A 63 -4.40 -4.46 -10.09
N ALA A 64 -4.79 -5.40 -10.94
CA ALA A 64 -6.08 -5.36 -11.63
C ALA A 64 -7.25 -5.34 -10.66
N PHE A 65 -7.23 -6.20 -9.65
CA PHE A 65 -8.28 -6.26 -8.62
C PHE A 65 -8.37 -4.97 -7.81
N VAL A 66 -7.23 -4.48 -7.30
CA VAL A 66 -7.19 -3.26 -6.48
C VAL A 66 -7.57 -2.03 -7.31
N THR A 67 -7.09 -1.92 -8.55
CA THR A 67 -7.43 -0.79 -9.43
C THR A 67 -8.92 -0.78 -9.78
N LEU A 68 -9.51 -1.96 -10.01
CA LEU A 68 -10.96 -2.07 -10.21
C LEU A 68 -11.73 -1.61 -8.97
N MET A 69 -11.30 -2.04 -7.77
CA MET A 69 -11.87 -1.57 -6.52
C MET A 69 -11.74 -0.04 -6.36
N LEU A 70 -10.55 0.51 -6.61
CA LEU A 70 -10.31 1.95 -6.55
C LEU A 70 -11.23 2.71 -7.52
N PHE A 71 -11.41 2.20 -8.73
CA PHE A 71 -12.33 2.79 -9.70
C PHE A 71 -13.78 2.74 -9.21
N CYS A 72 -14.23 1.61 -8.64
CA CYS A 72 -15.57 1.48 -8.09
C CYS A 72 -15.84 2.42 -6.90
N PHE A 73 -14.82 2.66 -6.04
CA PHE A 73 -14.98 3.50 -4.85
C PHE A 73 -14.76 5.00 -5.12
N PHE A 74 -13.80 5.34 -5.95
CA PHE A 74 -13.36 6.74 -6.16
C PHE A 74 -13.62 7.27 -7.58
N GLY A 75 -14.07 6.42 -8.50
CA GLY A 75 -14.23 6.79 -9.90
C GLY A 75 -12.90 7.14 -10.55
N CYS A 76 -12.92 8.13 -11.45
CA CYS A 76 -11.72 8.64 -12.14
C CYS A 76 -11.06 9.83 -11.43
N ALA A 77 -11.11 9.87 -10.11
CA ALA A 77 -10.49 10.94 -9.33
C ALA A 77 -8.97 10.75 -9.22
N ALA A 78 -8.25 11.83 -8.93
CA ALA A 78 -6.82 11.79 -8.61
C ALA A 78 -6.49 10.79 -7.49
N THR A 79 -7.44 10.59 -6.57
CA THR A 79 -7.36 9.60 -5.50
C THR A 79 -7.22 8.17 -6.03
N ALA A 80 -7.95 7.79 -7.10
CA ALA A 80 -7.81 6.46 -7.69
C ALA A 80 -6.41 6.25 -8.29
N VAL A 81 -5.88 7.26 -8.98
CA VAL A 81 -4.50 7.22 -9.53
C VAL A 81 -3.47 7.12 -8.41
N LYS A 82 -3.62 7.92 -7.35
CA LYS A 82 -2.79 7.88 -6.14
C LYS A 82 -2.80 6.48 -5.51
N GLY A 83 -3.99 5.89 -5.35
CA GLY A 83 -4.15 4.53 -4.82
C GLY A 83 -3.51 3.44 -5.71
N CYS A 84 -3.56 3.60 -7.05
CA CYS A 84 -2.88 2.68 -7.97
C CYS A 84 -1.36 2.71 -7.79
N ILE A 85 -0.77 3.91 -7.74
CA ILE A 85 0.66 4.08 -7.51
C ILE A 85 1.05 3.50 -6.15
N PHE A 86 0.26 3.77 -5.12
CA PHE A 86 0.46 3.23 -3.78
C PHE A 86 0.44 1.70 -3.76
N CYS A 87 -0.55 1.09 -4.42
CA CYS A 87 -0.64 -0.36 -4.56
C CYS A 87 0.61 -0.96 -5.22
N LEU A 88 1.09 -0.35 -6.31
CA LEU A 88 2.29 -0.81 -7.01
C LEU A 88 3.55 -0.73 -6.15
N LEU A 89 3.73 0.37 -5.41
CA LEU A 89 4.86 0.55 -4.50
C LEU A 89 4.82 -0.45 -3.34
N LEU A 90 3.64 -0.69 -2.76
CA LEU A 90 3.45 -1.67 -1.70
C LEU A 90 3.68 -3.11 -2.18
N LEU A 91 3.25 -3.45 -3.41
CA LEU A 91 3.52 -4.76 -4.00
C LEU A 91 5.01 -4.96 -4.24
N PHE A 92 5.69 -3.94 -4.72
CA PHE A 92 7.13 -3.98 -4.95
C PHE A 92 7.88 -4.19 -3.64
N SER A 93 7.64 -3.36 -2.61
CA SER A 93 8.23 -3.52 -1.27
C SER A 93 7.95 -4.89 -0.66
N SER A 94 6.72 -5.39 -0.82
CA SER A 94 6.35 -6.71 -0.32
C SER A 94 7.13 -7.83 -1.01
N TYR A 95 7.38 -7.68 -2.31
CA TYR A 95 8.17 -8.66 -3.06
C TYR A 95 9.65 -8.65 -2.65
N GLU A 96 10.23 -7.46 -2.46
CA GLU A 96 11.59 -7.30 -1.94
C GLU A 96 11.74 -7.96 -0.56
N ASP A 97 10.86 -7.61 0.38
CA ASP A 97 10.90 -8.14 1.75
C ASP A 97 10.78 -9.68 1.79
N ILE A 98 9.92 -10.26 0.95
CA ILE A 98 9.80 -11.72 0.84
C ILE A 98 11.07 -12.36 0.30
N ARG A 99 11.81 -11.67 -0.59
CA ARG A 99 12.98 -12.23 -1.28
C ARG A 99 14.30 -12.00 -0.58
N VAL A 100 14.53 -10.78 -0.14
CA VAL A 100 15.83 -10.31 0.36
C VAL A 100 15.74 -9.88 1.82
N ARG A 101 14.52 -9.67 2.34
CA ARG A 101 14.25 -9.12 3.69
C ARG A 101 14.84 -7.73 3.90
N GLU A 102 14.91 -7.01 2.83
CA GLU A 102 15.32 -5.63 2.78
C GLU A 102 14.27 -4.86 1.96
N CYS A 103 14.17 -3.56 2.16
CA CYS A 103 13.35 -2.67 1.35
C CYS A 103 14.19 -1.43 1.06
N GLU A 104 14.32 -1.12 -0.20
CA GLU A 104 15.12 0.00 -0.69
C GLU A 104 14.53 1.34 -0.25
N ASP A 105 15.38 2.25 0.21
CA ASP A 105 14.97 3.55 0.76
C ASP A 105 14.23 4.43 -0.27
N TYR A 106 14.51 4.26 -1.57
CA TYR A 106 13.82 5.04 -2.62
C TYR A 106 12.32 4.74 -2.70
N VAL A 107 11.88 3.53 -2.30
CA VAL A 107 10.46 3.17 -2.31
C VAL A 107 9.68 4.01 -1.29
N HIS A 108 10.24 4.20 -0.10
CA HIS A 108 9.64 5.05 0.94
C HIS A 108 9.51 6.50 0.45
N LEU A 109 10.56 7.02 -0.20
CA LEU A 109 10.54 8.35 -0.80
C LEU A 109 9.47 8.48 -1.89
N MET A 110 9.33 7.46 -2.76
CA MET A 110 8.29 7.44 -3.78
C MET A 110 6.88 7.47 -3.20
N ILE A 111 6.63 6.76 -2.08
CA ILE A 111 5.35 6.83 -1.37
C ILE A 111 5.08 8.26 -0.87
N VAL A 112 6.10 8.92 -0.29
CA VAL A 112 5.98 10.32 0.18
C VAL A 112 5.69 11.26 -0.99
N ILE A 113 6.36 11.11 -2.13
CA ILE A 113 6.09 11.91 -3.33
C ILE A 113 4.67 11.65 -3.86
N ALA A 114 4.26 10.40 -3.95
CA ALA A 114 2.92 10.03 -4.39
C ALA A 114 1.83 10.58 -3.46
N ALA A 115 2.15 10.81 -2.19
CA ALA A 115 1.22 11.37 -1.21
C ALA A 115 0.69 12.76 -1.61
N PHE A 116 1.44 13.53 -2.39
CA PHE A 116 1.03 14.87 -2.85
C PHE A 116 0.05 14.85 -4.04
N ILE A 117 -0.15 13.70 -4.70
CA ILE A 117 -1.07 13.59 -5.83
C ILE A 117 -2.51 13.85 -5.35
N GLY A 118 -3.12 14.92 -5.85
CA GLY A 118 -4.50 15.28 -5.51
C GLY A 118 -4.73 15.64 -4.03
N THR A 119 -3.69 15.99 -3.30
CA THR A 119 -3.77 16.35 -1.88
C THR A 119 -3.66 17.86 -1.71
N ASP A 120 -4.55 18.44 -0.90
CA ASP A 120 -4.48 19.86 -0.53
C ASP A 120 -3.34 20.08 0.47
N MET A 121 -2.59 21.16 0.30
CA MET A 121 -1.50 21.56 1.21
C MET A 121 -2.00 21.83 2.64
N ALA A 122 -3.27 22.16 2.82
CA ALA A 122 -3.88 22.27 4.15
C ALA A 122 -3.84 20.95 4.95
N ALA A 123 -3.71 19.80 4.29
CA ALA A 123 -3.58 18.49 4.94
C ALA A 123 -2.15 18.18 5.43
N LEU A 124 -1.14 18.94 4.98
CA LEU A 124 0.27 18.69 5.27
C LEU A 124 0.59 18.55 6.77
N PRO A 125 0.07 19.39 7.69
CA PRO A 125 0.31 19.22 9.13
C PRO A 125 -0.18 17.87 9.66
N ASN A 126 -1.36 17.42 9.20
CA ASN A 126 -1.91 16.11 9.58
C ASN A 126 -1.08 14.94 9.02
N MET A 127 -0.57 15.07 7.78
CA MET A 127 0.30 14.08 7.15
C MET A 127 1.62 13.92 7.93
N ILE A 128 2.26 15.05 8.29
CA ILE A 128 3.49 15.05 9.10
C ILE A 128 3.22 14.45 10.48
N LEU A 129 2.15 14.88 11.15
CA LEU A 129 1.78 14.36 12.45
C LEU A 129 1.55 12.84 12.41
N SER A 130 0.88 12.35 11.38
CA SER A 130 0.63 10.92 11.16
C SER A 130 1.93 10.13 11.02
N ALA A 131 2.86 10.61 10.20
CA ALA A 131 4.17 9.96 10.01
C ALA A 131 4.96 9.91 11.31
N LEU A 132 4.97 11.00 12.07
CA LEU A 132 5.68 11.09 13.37
C LEU A 132 5.06 10.16 14.41
N LEU A 133 3.73 10.10 14.50
CA LEU A 133 3.04 9.25 15.46
C LEU A 133 3.23 7.76 15.12
N VAL A 134 2.93 7.36 13.89
CA VAL A 134 3.04 5.94 13.48
C VAL A 134 4.50 5.49 13.45
N GLY A 135 5.39 6.28 12.88
CA GLY A 135 6.83 6.01 12.88
C GLY A 135 7.41 5.98 14.30
N GLY A 136 6.98 6.90 15.16
CA GLY A 136 7.38 6.96 16.56
C GLY A 136 6.93 5.73 17.37
N ILE A 137 5.70 5.26 17.17
CA ILE A 137 5.19 4.02 17.81
C ILE A 137 6.00 2.83 17.35
N MET A 138 6.25 2.69 16.05
CA MET A 138 7.06 1.61 15.51
C MET A 138 8.50 1.65 16.05
N LEU A 139 9.09 2.84 16.11
CA LEU A 139 10.42 3.04 16.68
C LEU A 139 10.46 2.67 18.17
N MET A 140 9.50 3.15 18.96
CA MET A 140 9.38 2.82 20.39
C MET A 140 9.23 1.31 20.59
N THR A 141 8.41 0.66 19.77
CA THR A 141 8.24 -0.81 19.80
C THR A 141 9.58 -1.51 19.54
N THR A 142 10.38 -1.02 18.59
CA THR A 142 11.70 -1.57 18.26
C THR A 142 12.67 -1.43 19.44
N VAL A 143 12.66 -0.28 20.11
CA VAL A 143 13.51 -0.04 21.29
C VAL A 143 13.12 -0.96 22.44
N ILE A 144 11.83 -1.12 22.72
CA ILE A 144 11.32 -1.97 23.80
C ILE A 144 11.58 -3.46 23.51
N THR A 145 11.40 -3.90 22.27
CA THR A 145 11.59 -5.32 21.86
C THR A 145 13.03 -5.66 21.51
N LYS A 146 13.97 -4.74 21.72
CA LYS A 146 15.41 -4.89 21.42
C LYS A 146 15.68 -5.32 19.97
N SER A 147 15.23 -4.50 19.03
CA SER A 147 15.49 -4.59 17.58
C SER A 147 15.00 -5.86 16.88
N GLN A 148 13.84 -6.35 17.22
CA GLN A 148 13.18 -7.42 16.45
C GLN A 148 12.43 -6.90 15.21
N ILE A 149 12.19 -5.59 15.11
CA ILE A 149 11.53 -4.96 13.96
C ILE A 149 12.58 -4.29 13.08
N GLY A 150 12.52 -4.53 11.77
CA GLY A 150 13.44 -3.95 10.80
C GLY A 150 13.28 -2.44 10.65
N GLY A 151 14.40 -1.73 10.41
CA GLY A 151 14.37 -0.29 10.15
C GLY A 151 13.55 0.07 8.91
N ALA A 152 13.49 -0.81 7.92
CA ALA A 152 12.68 -0.67 6.73
C ALA A 152 11.17 -0.66 7.05
N ASP A 153 10.72 -1.52 7.98
CA ASP A 153 9.31 -1.55 8.42
C ASP A 153 8.87 -0.24 9.06
N ILE A 154 9.76 0.40 9.83
CA ILE A 154 9.50 1.69 10.47
C ILE A 154 9.36 2.79 9.43
N LYS A 155 10.31 2.87 8.50
CA LYS A 155 10.31 3.86 7.41
C LYS A 155 9.08 3.69 6.52
N LEU A 156 8.75 2.46 6.13
CA LEU A 156 7.57 2.16 5.33
C LEU A 156 6.28 2.58 6.04
N SER A 157 6.14 2.19 7.31
CA SER A 157 4.95 2.54 8.10
C SER A 157 4.78 4.05 8.23
N ALA A 158 5.87 4.79 8.47
CA ALA A 158 5.85 6.24 8.53
C ALA A 158 5.46 6.88 7.17
N ALA A 159 6.03 6.39 6.05
CA ALA A 159 5.71 6.88 4.71
C ALA A 159 4.24 6.57 4.33
N CYS A 160 3.73 5.39 4.66
CA CYS A 160 2.34 5.02 4.43
C CYS A 160 1.39 5.89 5.28
N ALA A 161 1.73 6.13 6.54
CA ALA A 161 0.95 6.99 7.42
C ALA A 161 0.97 8.46 6.95
N PHE A 162 2.11 8.95 6.46
CA PHE A 162 2.20 10.27 5.83
C PHE A 162 1.20 10.40 4.68
N MET A 163 1.09 9.38 3.83
CA MET A 163 0.20 9.39 2.68
C MET A 163 -1.28 9.32 3.08
N LEU A 164 -1.62 8.57 4.13
CA LEU A 164 -2.99 8.29 4.54
C LEU A 164 -3.56 9.31 5.53
N GLY A 165 -2.70 9.98 6.29
CA GLY A 165 -3.11 10.82 7.41
C GLY A 165 -3.34 10.01 8.70
N THR A 166 -3.70 10.72 9.80
CA THR A 166 -3.63 10.14 11.15
C THR A 166 -4.58 8.96 11.35
N VAL A 167 -5.85 9.11 11.04
CA VAL A 167 -6.87 8.07 11.32
C VAL A 167 -6.61 6.81 10.50
N GLN A 168 -6.47 6.97 9.19
CA GLN A 168 -6.24 5.86 8.27
C GLN A 168 -4.84 5.25 8.43
N GLY A 169 -3.83 6.06 8.76
CA GLY A 169 -2.48 5.58 9.05
C GLY A 169 -2.44 4.66 10.26
N PHE A 170 -3.12 5.03 11.36
CA PHE A 170 -3.27 4.15 12.53
C PHE A 170 -4.08 2.90 12.22
N ALA A 171 -5.21 3.04 11.52
CA ALA A 171 -6.02 1.90 11.13
C ALA A 171 -5.21 0.90 10.28
N GLY A 172 -4.46 1.40 9.29
CA GLY A 172 -3.59 0.59 8.44
C GLY A 172 -2.50 -0.15 9.21
N LEU A 173 -1.83 0.55 10.13
CA LEU A 173 -0.85 -0.07 11.01
C LEU A 173 -1.47 -1.19 11.85
N MET A 174 -2.60 -0.93 12.52
CA MET A 174 -3.29 -1.92 13.35
C MET A 174 -3.73 -3.13 12.55
N LEU A 175 -4.37 -2.93 11.39
CA LEU A 175 -4.80 -4.02 10.50
C LEU A 175 -3.59 -4.84 10.01
N GLY A 176 -2.51 -4.19 9.62
CA GLY A 176 -1.29 -4.86 9.17
C GLY A 176 -0.64 -5.70 10.27
N LEU A 177 -0.52 -5.16 11.49
CA LEU A 177 0.02 -5.89 12.62
C LEU A 177 -0.86 -7.06 13.04
N ILE A 178 -2.18 -6.89 13.08
CA ILE A 178 -3.13 -7.98 13.38
C ILE A 178 -2.98 -9.09 12.34
N ALA A 179 -2.94 -8.76 11.05
CA ALA A 179 -2.74 -9.74 9.98
C ALA A 179 -1.40 -10.47 10.14
N ALA A 180 -0.32 -9.75 10.45
CA ALA A 180 1.00 -10.33 10.71
C ALA A 180 0.98 -11.31 11.88
N ILE A 181 0.36 -10.93 13.00
CA ILE A 181 0.24 -11.77 14.20
C ILE A 181 -0.54 -13.05 13.90
N ILE A 182 -1.71 -12.92 13.25
CA ILE A 182 -2.56 -14.08 12.91
C ILE A 182 -1.78 -15.07 12.03
N VAL A 183 -1.14 -14.58 10.97
CA VAL A 183 -0.39 -15.45 10.05
C VAL A 183 0.84 -16.05 10.76
N ASN A 184 1.52 -15.27 11.58
CA ASN A 184 2.66 -15.78 12.35
C ASN A 184 2.26 -16.90 13.31
N ILE A 185 1.16 -16.76 14.03
CA ILE A 185 0.62 -17.82 14.91
C ILE A 185 0.28 -19.09 14.12
N ILE A 186 -0.35 -18.95 12.94
CA ILE A 186 -0.73 -20.09 12.10
C ILE A 186 0.51 -20.78 11.51
N LYS A 187 1.49 -20.01 11.05
CA LYS A 187 2.68 -20.53 10.35
C LYS A 187 3.75 -21.06 11.30
N ASN A 188 3.98 -20.39 12.43
CA ASN A 188 5.07 -20.71 13.36
C ASN A 188 4.77 -21.81 14.40
N ARG A 189 3.64 -22.49 14.31
CA ARG A 189 3.44 -23.73 15.09
C ARG A 189 4.53 -24.79 14.85
N LYS A 190 5.38 -24.63 13.84
CA LYS A 190 6.36 -25.67 13.43
C LYS A 190 7.84 -25.23 13.26
N LYS A 191 8.19 -23.92 13.25
CA LYS A 191 9.60 -23.47 13.05
C LYS A 191 9.91 -22.16 13.77
N LYS A 192 10.81 -22.21 14.72
CA LYS A 192 11.20 -21.10 15.64
C LYS A 192 12.33 -20.18 15.16
N THR A 193 12.86 -20.30 13.94
CA THR A 193 14.21 -19.78 13.62
C THR A 193 14.35 -18.91 12.36
N GLU A 194 13.32 -18.66 11.60
CA GLU A 194 13.45 -17.78 10.43
C GLU A 194 12.70 -16.47 10.65
N GLY A 195 13.39 -15.34 10.43
CA GLY A 195 12.77 -14.01 10.49
C GLY A 195 11.50 -13.95 9.64
N PHE A 196 10.50 -13.22 10.08
CA PHE A 196 9.19 -13.13 9.46
C PHE A 196 9.11 -11.86 8.61
N PRO A 197 8.79 -11.94 7.30
CA PRO A 197 8.61 -10.75 6.48
C PRO A 197 7.36 -9.99 6.95
N LEU A 198 7.54 -8.75 7.43
CA LEU A 198 6.45 -7.95 7.99
C LEU A 198 5.77 -7.07 6.94
N ILE A 199 6.53 -6.57 5.97
CA ILE A 199 6.06 -5.61 4.95
C ILE A 199 4.83 -6.09 4.18
N PRO A 200 4.70 -7.37 3.74
CA PRO A 200 3.50 -7.81 3.02
C PRO A 200 2.20 -7.65 3.81
N TYR A 201 2.26 -7.83 5.12
CA TYR A 201 1.09 -7.69 5.99
C TYR A 201 0.76 -6.23 6.26
N LEU A 202 1.78 -5.41 6.48
CA LEU A 202 1.63 -3.95 6.56
C LEU A 202 1.03 -3.39 5.27
N ALA A 203 1.50 -3.85 4.11
CA ALA A 203 0.98 -3.45 2.81
C ALA A 203 -0.51 -3.72 2.66
N VAL A 204 -0.97 -4.92 3.06
CA VAL A 204 -2.41 -5.26 3.07
C VAL A 204 -3.18 -4.35 4.03
N GLY A 205 -2.66 -4.11 5.23
CA GLY A 205 -3.29 -3.24 6.23
C GLY A 205 -3.42 -1.79 5.74
N PHE A 206 -2.35 -1.20 5.22
CA PHE A 206 -2.38 0.16 4.69
C PHE A 206 -3.22 0.29 3.43
N MET A 207 -3.23 -0.73 2.55
CA MET A 207 -4.10 -0.71 1.38
C MET A 207 -5.58 -0.83 1.76
N ALA A 208 -5.92 -1.65 2.76
CA ALA A 208 -7.27 -1.72 3.29
C ALA A 208 -7.72 -0.39 3.92
N ALA A 209 -6.83 0.27 4.68
CA ALA A 209 -7.11 1.57 5.28
C ALA A 209 -7.27 2.69 4.24
N TYR A 210 -6.73 2.54 3.03
CA TYR A 210 -6.93 3.49 1.94
C TYR A 210 -8.40 3.60 1.51
N PHE A 211 -9.18 2.53 1.69
CA PHE A 211 -10.62 2.50 1.36
C PHE A 211 -11.53 2.97 2.50
N MET A 212 -10.99 3.27 3.67
CA MET A 212 -11.72 3.81 4.82
C MET A 212 -11.81 5.34 4.77
#